data_22c2f9e679787f9e1fa872c5c9a85c1e
#
_entry.id   22c2f9e679787f9e1fa872c5c9a85c1e
#
_cell.length_a   1.000
_cell.length_b   1.000
_cell.length_c   1.000
_cell.angle_alpha   90.00
_cell.angle_beta   90.00
_cell.angle_gamma   90.00
#
_symmetry.space_group_name_H-M   'P 1'
#
loop_
_entity.id
_entity.type
_entity.pdbx_description
1 polymer ?
#
loop_
_entity_poly.entity_id
_entity_poly.type
_entity_poly.pdbx_seq_one_letter_code
_entity_poly.pdbx_strand_id
1 'polypeptide(L)'
;MKDSVTKIISVIQLKGGAGKSTVATNLAAMLAERGRTLLIDADSPQYTSECWYVLRSKHGFTDDLDLTTCVDENAIAQTLRTASEMKDVPEYIVVDGPARMERVTRYMMAI
;
A
#
# COMPACT_ATOMS: atom_id res chain seq x y z
N MET A 1 3.88 6.21 27.18
CA MET A 1 3.87 5.13 26.22
C MET A 1 2.95 5.47 25.05
N LYS A 2 3.38 5.16 23.91
CA LYS A 2 2.62 5.46 22.72
C LYS A 2 1.90 4.22 22.23
N ASP A 3 0.59 4.24 22.27
CA ASP A 3 -0.22 3.19 21.69
C ASP A 3 -0.47 3.54 20.24
N SER A 4 0.46 3.12 19.38
CA SER A 4 0.33 3.37 17.97
C SER A 4 -0.53 2.31 17.34
N VAL A 5 -1.64 2.72 16.75
CA VAL A 5 -2.45 1.84 15.93
C VAL A 5 -2.14 2.17 14.48
N THR A 6 -1.67 1.18 13.73
CA THR A 6 -1.44 1.35 12.30
C THR A 6 -2.76 1.66 11.60
N LYS A 7 -2.77 2.71 10.81
CA LYS A 7 -3.94 3.07 10.01
C LYS A 7 -3.79 2.47 8.63
N ILE A 8 -4.78 1.66 8.25
CA ILE A 8 -4.78 0.98 6.96
C ILE A 8 -5.79 1.66 6.06
N ILE A 9 -5.32 2.09 4.91
CA ILE A 9 -6.14 2.79 3.92
C ILE A 9 -6.11 1.99 2.63
N SER A 10 -7.28 1.49 2.21
CA SER A 10 -7.40 0.71 0.98
C SER A 10 -7.93 1.58 -0.14
N VAL A 11 -7.21 1.60 -1.26
CA VAL A 11 -7.65 2.30 -2.46
C VAL A 11 -8.15 1.25 -3.43
N ILE A 12 -9.46 1.22 -3.63
CA ILE A 12 -10.09 0.20 -4.46
C ILE A 12 -10.94 0.88 -5.53
N GLN A 13 -11.15 0.15 -6.62
CA GLN A 13 -11.99 0.62 -7.70
C GLN A 13 -12.77 -0.56 -8.25
N LEU A 14 -14.08 -0.49 -8.14
CA LEU A 14 -14.96 -1.59 -8.54
C LEU A 14 -15.13 -1.67 -10.05
N LYS A 15 -14.89 -0.58 -10.74
CA LYS A 15 -14.91 -0.54 -12.20
C LYS A 15 -13.54 -0.16 -12.71
N GLY A 16 -13.12 -0.72 -13.81
CA GLY A 16 -11.85 -0.35 -14.42
C GLY A 16 -11.81 1.13 -14.75
N GLY A 17 -10.65 1.73 -14.62
CA GLY A 17 -10.46 3.13 -14.92
C GLY A 17 -9.10 3.62 -14.49
N ALA A 18 -8.72 4.78 -14.96
CA ALA A 18 -7.45 5.41 -14.63
C ALA A 18 -7.55 6.16 -13.29
N GLY A 19 -6.44 6.30 -12.61
CA GLY A 19 -6.33 7.17 -11.46
C GLY A 19 -6.22 6.49 -10.10
N LYS A 20 -6.57 5.21 -9.98
CA LYS A 20 -6.50 4.51 -8.70
C LYS A 20 -5.08 4.51 -8.14
N SER A 21 -4.11 4.10 -8.94
CA SER A 21 -2.71 4.06 -8.50
C SER A 21 -2.15 5.45 -8.26
N THR A 22 -2.62 6.45 -9.02
CA THR A 22 -2.24 7.84 -8.78
C THR A 22 -2.70 8.30 -7.40
N VAL A 23 -3.93 7.97 -7.01
CA VAL A 23 -4.44 8.29 -5.68
C VAL A 23 -3.62 7.58 -4.61
N ALA A 24 -3.37 6.28 -4.79
CA ALA A 24 -2.64 5.48 -3.81
C ALA A 24 -1.21 6.00 -3.61
N THR A 25 -0.51 6.30 -4.71
CA THR A 25 0.88 6.77 -4.61
C THR A 25 0.97 8.17 -4.00
N ASN A 26 0.07 9.06 -4.39
CA ASN A 26 0.05 10.41 -3.83
C ASN A 26 -0.28 10.38 -2.34
N LEU A 27 -1.24 9.55 -1.94
CA LEU A 27 -1.59 9.40 -0.54
C LEU A 27 -0.43 8.83 0.25
N ALA A 28 0.23 7.79 -0.26
CA ALA A 28 1.38 7.18 0.40
C ALA A 28 2.52 8.20 0.58
N ALA A 29 2.79 8.99 -0.44
CA ALA A 29 3.83 10.02 -0.36
C ALA A 29 3.50 11.08 0.69
N MET A 30 2.24 11.50 0.77
CA MET A 30 1.82 12.47 1.77
C MET A 30 1.95 11.91 3.18
N LEU A 31 1.53 10.67 3.37
CA LEU A 31 1.59 10.05 4.68
C LEU A 31 3.03 9.77 5.12
N ALA A 32 3.91 9.49 4.17
CA ALA A 32 5.32 9.26 4.47
C ALA A 32 6.01 10.50 5.06
N GLU A 33 5.46 11.69 4.81
CA GLU A 33 5.96 12.91 5.43
C GLU A 33 5.54 13.02 6.89
N ARG A 34 4.52 12.26 7.31
CA ARG A 34 4.00 12.30 8.67
C ARG A 34 4.51 11.15 9.52
N GLY A 35 4.85 10.04 8.90
CA GLY A 35 5.31 8.86 9.63
C GLY A 35 5.65 7.73 8.68
N ARG A 36 6.18 6.67 9.25
CA ARG A 36 6.59 5.50 8.46
C ARG A 36 5.39 4.91 7.75
N THR A 37 5.50 4.77 6.44
CA THR A 37 4.40 4.33 5.58
C THR A 37 4.84 3.14 4.73
N LEU A 38 3.96 2.15 4.64
CA LEU A 38 4.13 1.01 3.75
C LEU A 38 3.09 1.09 2.65
N LEU A 39 3.53 1.07 1.40
CA LEU A 39 2.64 1.00 0.25
C LEU A 39 2.62 -0.44 -0.25
N ILE A 40 1.44 -1.05 -0.26
CA ILE A 40 1.25 -2.40 -0.77
C ILE A 40 0.64 -2.28 -2.16
N ASP A 41 1.37 -2.75 -3.17
CA ASP A 41 0.88 -2.76 -4.54
C ASP A 41 0.31 -4.15 -4.84
N ALA A 42 -1.01 -4.26 -4.84
CA ALA A 42 -1.71 -5.50 -5.13
C ALA A 42 -2.38 -5.47 -6.51
N ASP A 43 -2.01 -4.54 -7.36
CA ASP A 43 -2.59 -4.39 -8.69
C ASP A 43 -1.83 -5.22 -9.72
N SER A 44 -1.85 -6.54 -9.52
CA SER A 44 -1.23 -7.50 -10.43
C SER A 44 -2.06 -7.63 -11.71
N PRO A 45 -1.44 -7.74 -12.87
CA PRO A 45 -0.01 -7.77 -13.16
C PRO A 45 0.61 -6.40 -13.47
N GLN A 46 -0.14 -5.33 -13.32
CA GLN A 46 0.31 -4.00 -13.74
C GLN A 46 1.40 -3.44 -12.84
N TYR A 47 1.22 -3.55 -11.53
CA TYR A 47 2.16 -3.03 -10.52
C TYR A 47 2.60 -1.59 -10.83
N THR A 48 1.64 -0.73 -11.10
CA THR A 48 1.92 0.67 -11.44
C THR A 48 2.57 1.42 -10.28
N SER A 49 2.11 1.14 -9.06
CA SER A 49 2.69 1.78 -7.87
C SER A 49 4.13 1.36 -7.64
N GLU A 50 4.49 0.12 -7.97
CA GLU A 50 5.87 -0.32 -7.88
C GLU A 50 6.76 0.45 -8.84
N CYS A 51 6.31 0.64 -10.08
CA CYS A 51 7.06 1.41 -11.07
C CYS A 51 7.29 2.84 -10.57
N TRP A 52 6.26 3.45 -10.04
CA TRP A 52 6.34 4.80 -9.47
C TRP A 52 7.36 4.86 -8.34
N TYR A 53 7.33 3.87 -7.44
CA TYR A 53 8.24 3.82 -6.30
C TYR A 53 9.70 3.69 -6.75
N VAL A 54 9.96 2.84 -7.74
CA VAL A 54 11.31 2.66 -8.27
C VAL A 54 11.84 3.96 -8.87
N LEU A 55 11.02 4.66 -9.64
CA LEU A 55 11.41 5.94 -10.23
C LEU A 55 11.67 6.99 -9.14
N ARG A 56 10.82 7.03 -8.13
CA ARG A 56 10.96 7.95 -7.01
C ARG A 56 12.29 7.71 -6.28
N SER A 57 12.64 6.45 -6.05
CA SER A 57 13.89 6.09 -5.39
C SER A 57 15.10 6.52 -6.22
N LYS A 58 15.03 6.37 -7.54
CA LYS A 58 16.12 6.79 -8.44
C LYS A 58 16.32 8.31 -8.43
N HIS A 59 15.28 9.07 -8.10
CA HIS A 59 15.38 10.52 -8.03
C HIS A 59 15.79 11.03 -6.65
N GLY A 60 16.21 10.13 -5.77
CA GLY A 60 16.82 10.52 -4.50
C GLY A 60 15.86 10.82 -3.36
N PHE A 61 14.60 10.49 -3.50
CA PHE A 61 13.66 10.64 -2.39
C PHE A 61 13.95 9.57 -1.34
N THR A 62 14.21 9.99 -0.13
CA THR A 62 14.62 9.10 0.97
C THR A 62 13.70 9.25 2.19
N ASP A 63 12.42 9.43 1.95
CA ASP A 63 11.44 9.51 3.03
C ASP A 63 11.11 8.12 3.60
N ASP A 64 10.24 8.10 4.60
CA ASP A 64 9.85 6.87 5.30
C ASP A 64 8.79 6.09 4.54
N LEU A 65 9.05 5.80 3.28
CA LEU A 65 8.14 5.07 2.42
C LEU A 65 8.79 3.78 1.94
N ASP A 66 8.17 2.66 2.30
CA ASP A 66 8.55 1.34 1.80
C ASP A 66 7.46 0.82 0.87
N LEU A 67 7.83 -0.10 0.00
CA LEU A 67 6.87 -0.72 -0.91
C LEU A 67 7.02 -2.23 -0.90
N THR A 68 5.89 -2.93 -0.99
CA THR A 68 5.86 -4.36 -1.23
C THR A 68 4.76 -4.67 -2.24
N THR A 69 4.92 -5.77 -2.97
CA THR A 69 3.91 -6.22 -3.92
C THR A 69 3.23 -7.46 -3.39
N CYS A 70 1.94 -7.60 -3.65
CA CYS A 70 1.16 -8.77 -3.24
C CYS A 70 0.32 -9.25 -4.42
N VAL A 71 0.26 -10.57 -4.61
CA VAL A 71 -0.46 -11.15 -5.75
C VAL A 71 -1.89 -11.55 -5.41
N ASP A 72 -2.19 -11.74 -4.13
CA ASP A 72 -3.53 -12.19 -3.70
C ASP A 72 -3.81 -11.76 -2.25
N GLU A 73 -5.00 -12.10 -1.75
CA GLU A 73 -5.41 -11.73 -0.40
C GLU A 73 -4.57 -12.40 0.68
N ASN A 74 -4.05 -13.60 0.42
CA ASN A 74 -3.20 -14.28 1.39
C ASN A 74 -1.88 -13.53 1.56
N ALA A 75 -1.31 -13.04 0.47
CA ALA A 75 -0.09 -12.25 0.51
C ALA A 75 -0.31 -10.94 1.26
N ILE A 76 -1.47 -10.29 1.04
CA ILE A 76 -1.82 -9.07 1.76
C ILE A 76 -1.92 -9.35 3.26
N ALA A 77 -2.65 -10.40 3.63
CA ALA A 77 -2.84 -10.76 5.04
C ALA A 77 -1.50 -11.04 5.72
N GLN A 78 -0.61 -11.78 5.05
CA GLN A 78 0.69 -12.09 5.60
C GLN A 78 1.54 -10.84 5.74
N THR A 79 1.50 -9.95 4.77
CA THR A 79 2.24 -8.69 4.81
C THR A 79 1.77 -7.82 5.98
N LEU A 80 0.46 -7.73 6.20
CA LEU A 80 -0.09 -6.97 7.33
C LEU A 80 0.35 -7.56 8.66
N ARG A 81 0.36 -8.89 8.77
CA ARG A 81 0.82 -9.56 9.98
C ARG A 81 2.30 -9.31 10.22
N THR A 82 3.12 -9.46 9.18
CA THR A 82 4.56 -9.21 9.27
C THR A 82 4.84 -7.77 9.68
N ALA A 83 4.12 -6.82 9.10
CA ALA A 83 4.30 -5.41 9.43
C ALA A 83 3.97 -5.12 10.89
N SER A 84 2.94 -5.78 11.43
CA SER A 84 2.55 -5.58 12.82
C SER A 84 3.56 -6.12 13.83
N GLU A 85 4.43 -7.02 13.37
CA GLU A 85 5.45 -7.65 14.21
C GLU A 85 6.83 -7.04 14.03
N MET A 86 6.95 -6.06 13.16
CA MET A 86 8.24 -5.39 12.94
C MET A 86 8.61 -4.51 14.12
N LYS A 87 9.92 -4.34 14.33
CA LYS A 87 10.41 -3.45 15.36
C LYS A 87 9.90 -2.02 15.15
N ASP A 88 9.96 -1.57 13.89
CA ASP A 88 9.44 -0.26 13.50
C ASP A 88 8.13 -0.46 12.76
N VAL A 89 7.03 -0.59 13.51
CA VAL A 89 5.70 -0.79 12.93
C VAL A 89 5.31 0.44 12.13
N PRO A 90 4.85 0.27 10.87
CA PRO A 90 4.39 1.42 10.09
C PRO A 90 3.21 2.12 10.77
N GLU A 91 3.19 3.43 10.71
CA GLU A 91 2.05 4.21 11.18
C GLU A 91 0.90 4.15 10.17
N TYR A 92 1.24 4.04 8.89
CA TYR A 92 0.25 4.00 7.81
C TYR A 92 0.57 2.87 6.85
N ILE A 93 -0.46 2.20 6.39
CA ILE A 93 -0.36 1.21 5.31
C ILE A 93 -1.39 1.60 4.26
N VAL A 94 -0.91 1.85 3.04
CA VAL A 94 -1.78 2.15 1.91
C VAL A 94 -1.78 0.93 1.00
N VAL A 95 -2.95 0.40 0.71
CA VAL A 95 -3.11 -0.77 -0.15
C VAL A 95 -3.70 -0.33 -1.48
N ASP A 96 -2.92 -0.48 -2.55
CA ASP A 96 -3.36 -0.20 -3.91
C ASP A 96 -3.90 -1.51 -4.49
N GLY A 97 -5.21 -1.65 -4.50
CA GLY A 97 -5.87 -2.89 -4.89
C GLY A 97 -6.01 -3.05 -6.39
N PRO A 98 -6.30 -4.29 -6.82
CA PRO A 98 -6.48 -4.58 -8.24
C PRO A 98 -7.81 -4.04 -8.74
N ALA A 99 -7.85 -3.72 -10.04
CA ALA A 99 -9.03 -3.15 -10.66
C ALA A 99 -10.18 -4.16 -10.79
N ARG A 100 -9.88 -5.47 -10.80
CA ARG A 100 -10.90 -6.48 -11.14
C ARG A 100 -10.88 -7.77 -10.33
N MET A 101 -10.08 -7.90 -9.30
CA MET A 101 -10.06 -9.15 -8.53
C MET A 101 -11.06 -9.06 -7.40
N GLU A 102 -12.25 -9.59 -7.64
CA GLU A 102 -13.36 -9.46 -6.72
C GLU A 102 -13.06 -9.96 -5.32
N ARG A 103 -12.36 -11.09 -5.20
CA ARG A 103 -12.01 -11.64 -3.89
C ARG A 103 -11.06 -10.72 -3.12
N VAL A 104 -10.04 -10.22 -3.80
CA VAL A 104 -9.09 -9.29 -3.16
C VAL A 104 -9.79 -8.00 -2.76
N THR A 105 -10.66 -7.49 -3.63
CA THR A 105 -11.43 -6.29 -3.32
C THR A 105 -12.31 -6.50 -2.08
N ARG A 106 -12.99 -7.64 -1.99
CA ARG A 106 -13.79 -7.97 -0.82
C ARG A 106 -12.96 -8.02 0.46
N TYR A 107 -11.79 -8.65 0.36
CA TYR A 107 -10.88 -8.72 1.51
C TYR A 107 -10.47 -7.33 1.95
N MET A 108 -10.11 -6.46 1.01
CA MET A 108 -9.69 -5.10 1.32
C MET A 108 -10.81 -4.28 1.95
N MET A 109 -12.05 -4.52 1.54
CA MET A 109 -13.18 -3.82 2.14
C MET A 109 -13.45 -4.27 3.57
N ALA A 110 -12.92 -5.43 3.97
CA ALA A 110 -13.11 -5.97 5.32
C ALA A 110 -12.02 -5.55 6.30
N ILE A 111 -10.90 -5.08 5.80
CA ILE A 111 -9.81 -4.64 6.67
C ILE A 111 -9.93 -3.16 6.97
#